data_d3a9c289021d544cab1c2e18c33b49ef
#
_entry.id   d3a9c289021d544cab1c2e18c33b49ef
#
_cell.length_a   1.000
_cell.length_b   1.000
_cell.length_c   1.000
_cell.angle_alpha   90.00
_cell.angle_beta   90.00
_cell.angle_gamma   90.00
#
_symmetry.space_group_name_H-M   'P 1'
#
loop_
_entity.id
_entity.type
_entity.pdbx_description
1 polymer ?
#
loop_
_entity_poly.entity_id
_entity_poly.type
_entity_poly.pdbx_seq_one_letter_code
_entity_poly.pdbx_strand_id
1 'polypeptide(L)'
;MKSFKTLFVVITASLFTFTLHSADLNIATLDPQAALFSTNVAKKELEELENSEEWKEVVEELQTKATEAREIQEKTQKDGPTMSDEDKQDAAQKFQSLQQDINFLREKTNQFRNQTLQLLSQEQAEKFQVIVTELIRAKGITLLINSGGQQQMLLHADQSFDITQEVIDAMNEKED
;
A
#
# COMPACT_ATOMS: atom_id res chain seq x y z
N MET A 1 33.35 35.33 -83.02
CA MET A 1 33.23 34.00 -82.41
C MET A 1 33.41 34.16 -80.89
N LYS A 2 32.32 34.17 -80.15
CA LYS A 2 32.33 34.41 -78.70
C LYS A 2 31.93 33.15 -77.98
N SER A 3 32.85 32.55 -77.26
CA SER A 3 32.67 31.35 -76.40
C SER A 3 31.81 31.68 -75.20
N PHE A 4 30.66 30.98 -75.14
CA PHE A 4 29.79 31.02 -73.92
C PHE A 4 30.29 29.96 -72.91
N LYS A 5 30.88 30.42 -71.84
CA LYS A 5 31.25 29.54 -70.72
C LYS A 5 30.03 29.37 -69.81
N THR A 6 29.43 28.18 -69.86
CA THR A 6 28.34 27.81 -68.96
C THR A 6 28.87 27.48 -67.60
N LEU A 7 28.58 28.30 -66.63
CA LEU A 7 28.91 28.09 -65.20
C LEU A 7 27.88 27.14 -64.59
N PHE A 8 28.29 25.91 -64.30
CA PHE A 8 27.47 24.92 -63.59
C PHE A 8 27.59 25.16 -62.11
N VAL A 9 26.57 25.75 -61.46
CA VAL A 9 26.48 25.90 -60.03
C VAL A 9 25.88 24.62 -59.45
N VAL A 10 26.70 23.76 -58.83
CA VAL A 10 26.25 22.60 -58.08
C VAL A 10 25.82 23.06 -56.71
N ILE A 11 24.50 23.14 -56.48
CA ILE A 11 23.90 23.33 -55.18
C ILE A 11 23.89 21.98 -54.44
N THR A 12 24.85 21.76 -53.59
CA THR A 12 24.83 20.62 -52.64
C THR A 12 23.82 20.93 -51.55
N ALA A 13 22.62 20.43 -51.68
CA ALA A 13 21.62 20.42 -50.62
C ALA A 13 22.06 19.44 -49.53
N SER A 14 22.68 19.98 -48.46
CA SER A 14 22.98 19.26 -47.24
C SER A 14 21.64 18.88 -46.55
N LEU A 15 21.17 17.65 -46.77
CA LEU A 15 20.07 17.06 -46.00
C LEU A 15 20.57 16.87 -44.56
N PHE A 16 20.28 17.86 -43.71
CA PHE A 16 20.35 17.68 -42.27
C PHE A 16 19.20 16.71 -41.90
N THR A 17 19.53 15.43 -41.82
CA THR A 17 18.65 14.44 -41.17
C THR A 17 18.66 14.72 -39.66
N PHE A 18 17.65 15.48 -39.21
CA PHE A 18 17.31 15.51 -37.79
C PHE A 18 16.83 14.10 -37.43
N THR A 19 17.71 13.30 -36.85
CA THR A 19 17.29 12.13 -36.10
C THR A 19 16.47 12.62 -34.91
N LEU A 20 15.15 12.59 -35.04
CA LEU A 20 14.26 12.68 -33.91
C LEU A 20 14.62 11.49 -33.00
N HIS A 21 15.41 11.74 -31.97
CA HIS A 21 15.52 10.82 -30.85
C HIS A 21 14.13 10.82 -30.22
N SER A 22 13.33 9.84 -30.58
CA SER A 22 12.19 9.43 -29.80
C SER A 22 12.76 9.09 -28.43
N ALA A 23 12.54 9.93 -27.44
CA ALA A 23 12.88 9.55 -26.07
C ALA A 23 12.08 8.27 -25.81
N ASP A 24 12.78 7.16 -25.62
CA ASP A 24 12.15 5.90 -25.25
C ASP A 24 11.41 6.15 -23.93
N LEU A 25 10.07 6.16 -24.04
CA LEU A 25 9.20 6.40 -22.90
C LEU A 25 9.19 5.11 -22.06
N ASN A 26 10.06 5.07 -21.05
CA ASN A 26 10.12 3.96 -20.12
C ASN A 26 9.24 4.27 -18.90
N ILE A 27 8.07 3.64 -18.86
CA ILE A 27 7.06 3.83 -17.81
C ILE A 27 7.19 2.68 -16.82
N ALA A 28 7.07 3.00 -15.53
CA ALA A 28 6.93 2.01 -14.47
C ALA A 28 5.82 2.40 -13.50
N THR A 29 5.33 1.41 -12.76
CA THR A 29 4.39 1.61 -11.65
C THR A 29 5.03 1.14 -10.34
N LEU A 30 4.62 1.74 -9.25
CA LEU A 30 5.07 1.41 -7.91
C LEU A 30 3.92 1.60 -6.93
N ASP A 31 3.68 0.63 -6.07
CA ASP A 31 2.88 0.80 -4.86
C ASP A 31 3.81 1.10 -3.67
N PRO A 32 3.92 2.37 -3.24
CA PRO A 32 4.81 2.74 -2.13
C PRO A 32 4.42 2.10 -0.80
N GLN A 33 3.11 1.91 -0.55
CA GLN A 33 2.63 1.30 0.69
C GLN A 33 2.97 -0.20 0.71
N ALA A 34 2.67 -0.90 -0.38
CA ALA A 34 3.06 -2.30 -0.51
C ALA A 34 4.58 -2.48 -0.39
N ALA A 35 5.36 -1.60 -1.03
CA ALA A 35 6.82 -1.64 -0.96
C ALA A 35 7.36 -1.45 0.46
N LEU A 36 6.85 -0.46 1.21
CA LEU A 36 7.28 -0.19 2.59
C LEU A 36 6.85 -1.29 3.57
N PHE A 37 5.59 -1.76 3.47
CA PHE A 37 5.00 -2.64 4.47
C PHE A 37 5.18 -4.14 4.20
N SER A 38 5.81 -4.50 3.07
CA SER A 38 6.15 -5.90 2.76
C SER A 38 7.61 -6.26 3.02
N THR A 39 8.42 -5.31 3.51
CA THR A 39 9.82 -5.55 3.89
C THR A 39 9.95 -6.49 5.10
N ASN A 40 11.15 -7.06 5.30
CA ASN A 40 11.43 -7.88 6.48
C ASN A 40 11.33 -7.08 7.78
N VAL A 41 11.80 -5.81 7.77
CA VAL A 41 11.65 -4.91 8.92
C VAL A 41 10.18 -4.70 9.25
N ALA A 42 9.34 -4.41 8.26
CA ALA A 42 7.92 -4.22 8.48
C ALA A 42 7.22 -5.46 9.07
N LYS A 43 7.57 -6.64 8.58
CA LYS A 43 7.06 -7.91 9.12
C LYS A 43 7.47 -8.11 10.57
N LYS A 44 8.75 -7.83 10.88
CA LYS A 44 9.28 -7.95 12.24
C LYS A 44 8.59 -6.98 13.20
N GLU A 45 8.45 -5.72 12.83
CA GLU A 45 7.78 -4.71 13.66
C GLU A 45 6.30 -5.05 13.92
N LEU A 46 5.60 -5.56 12.91
CA LEU A 46 4.21 -6.02 13.09
C LEU A 46 4.14 -7.28 13.97
N GLU A 47 5.09 -8.20 13.85
CA GLU A 47 5.19 -9.37 14.72
C GLU A 47 5.50 -8.97 16.17
N GLU A 48 6.39 -8.00 16.38
CA GLU A 48 6.69 -7.45 17.72
C GLU A 48 5.46 -6.78 18.34
N LEU A 49 4.69 -6.00 17.54
CA LEU A 49 3.42 -5.46 17.99
C LEU A 49 2.46 -6.58 18.43
N GLU A 50 2.24 -7.61 17.58
CA GLU A 50 1.32 -8.72 17.85
C GLU A 50 1.77 -9.57 19.07
N ASN A 51 3.07 -9.55 19.38
CA ASN A 51 3.63 -10.21 20.55
C ASN A 51 3.66 -9.36 21.83
N SER A 52 3.37 -8.06 21.72
CA SER A 52 3.33 -7.16 22.89
C SER A 52 2.20 -7.52 23.86
N GLU A 53 2.43 -7.30 25.16
CA GLU A 53 1.41 -7.54 26.19
C GLU A 53 0.14 -6.70 25.93
N GLU A 54 0.31 -5.43 25.58
CA GLU A 54 -0.80 -4.52 25.34
C GLU A 54 -1.71 -4.98 24.18
N TRP A 55 -1.12 -5.50 23.10
CA TRP A 55 -1.88 -6.07 21.99
C TRP A 55 -2.62 -7.31 22.40
N LYS A 56 -1.94 -8.24 23.07
CA LYS A 56 -2.52 -9.52 23.53
C LYS A 56 -3.70 -9.31 24.47
N GLU A 57 -3.56 -8.40 25.44
CA GLU A 57 -4.65 -8.05 26.36
C GLU A 57 -5.88 -7.53 25.61
N VAL A 58 -5.69 -6.61 24.66
CA VAL A 58 -6.81 -6.04 23.88
C VAL A 58 -7.47 -7.09 22.98
N VAL A 59 -6.68 -7.96 22.36
CA VAL A 59 -7.21 -9.03 21.50
C VAL A 59 -7.96 -10.08 22.32
N GLU A 60 -7.46 -10.47 23.48
CA GLU A 60 -8.11 -11.41 24.39
C GLU A 60 -9.43 -10.84 24.93
N GLU A 61 -9.44 -9.58 25.33
CA GLU A 61 -10.67 -8.91 25.76
C GLU A 61 -11.68 -8.82 24.61
N LEU A 62 -11.24 -8.44 23.40
CA LEU A 62 -12.09 -8.41 22.19
C LEU A 62 -12.74 -9.79 21.92
N GLN A 63 -11.96 -10.86 22.02
CA GLN A 63 -12.44 -12.22 21.80
C GLN A 63 -13.46 -12.64 22.88
N THR A 64 -13.20 -12.29 24.13
CA THR A 64 -14.11 -12.53 25.25
C THR A 64 -15.45 -11.83 25.02
N LYS A 65 -15.42 -10.52 24.74
CA LYS A 65 -16.64 -9.74 24.49
C LYS A 65 -17.42 -10.24 23.27
N ALA A 66 -16.72 -10.64 22.20
CA ALA A 66 -17.35 -11.21 21.02
C ALA A 66 -18.02 -12.55 21.31
N THR A 67 -17.44 -13.38 22.17
CA THR A 67 -18.01 -14.64 22.60
C THR A 67 -19.27 -14.42 23.45
N GLU A 68 -19.19 -13.53 24.45
CA GLU A 68 -20.35 -13.16 25.28
C GLU A 68 -21.52 -12.62 24.44
N ALA A 69 -21.23 -11.76 23.46
CA ALA A 69 -22.26 -11.22 22.57
C ALA A 69 -22.94 -12.33 21.73
N ARG A 70 -22.15 -13.30 21.24
CA ARG A 70 -22.68 -14.45 20.52
C ARG A 70 -23.57 -15.32 21.40
N GLU A 71 -23.13 -15.61 22.63
CA GLU A 71 -23.92 -16.42 23.58
C GLU A 71 -25.26 -15.76 23.91
N ILE A 72 -25.30 -14.45 24.12
CA ILE A 72 -26.56 -13.73 24.31
C ILE A 72 -27.46 -13.84 23.09
N GLN A 73 -26.90 -13.68 21.88
CA GLN A 73 -27.65 -13.79 20.63
C GLN A 73 -28.24 -15.19 20.45
N GLU A 74 -27.45 -16.26 20.66
CA GLU A 74 -27.88 -17.65 20.57
C GLU A 74 -28.98 -17.98 21.60
N LYS A 75 -28.79 -17.53 22.86
CA LYS A 75 -29.78 -17.70 23.92
C LYS A 75 -31.09 -16.99 23.58
N THR A 76 -31.03 -15.76 23.11
CA THR A 76 -32.22 -14.97 22.74
C THR A 76 -32.94 -15.58 21.56
N GLN A 77 -32.22 -16.16 20.58
CA GLN A 77 -32.85 -16.87 19.45
C GLN A 77 -33.56 -18.16 19.91
N LYS A 78 -32.89 -18.92 20.80
CA LYS A 78 -33.42 -20.21 21.25
C LYS A 78 -34.58 -20.07 22.25
N ASP A 79 -34.39 -19.26 23.26
CA ASP A 79 -35.26 -19.16 24.42
C ASP A 79 -36.25 -17.97 24.33
N GLY A 80 -36.10 -17.11 23.34
CA GLY A 80 -36.86 -15.87 23.17
C GLY A 80 -38.36 -16.01 23.23
N PRO A 81 -39.00 -17.09 22.68
CA PRO A 81 -40.42 -17.30 22.80
C PRO A 81 -40.91 -17.53 24.26
N THR A 82 -40.02 -17.99 25.15
CA THR A 82 -40.32 -18.32 26.56
C THR A 82 -39.73 -17.31 27.55
N MET A 83 -38.92 -16.35 27.10
CA MET A 83 -38.35 -15.30 27.94
C MET A 83 -39.41 -14.30 28.35
N SER A 84 -39.28 -13.76 29.58
CA SER A 84 -40.06 -12.63 30.04
C SER A 84 -39.65 -11.34 29.25
N ASP A 85 -40.49 -10.31 29.27
CA ASP A 85 -40.19 -9.05 28.60
C ASP A 85 -39.01 -8.35 29.31
N GLU A 86 -38.86 -8.51 30.62
CA GLU A 86 -37.71 -8.00 31.40
C GLU A 86 -36.40 -8.69 30.96
N ASP A 87 -36.39 -10.02 30.89
CA ASP A 87 -35.20 -10.77 30.42
C ASP A 87 -34.78 -10.41 28.98
N LYS A 88 -35.77 -10.17 28.09
CA LYS A 88 -35.50 -9.72 26.73
C LYS A 88 -34.86 -8.33 26.70
N GLN A 89 -35.37 -7.43 27.54
CA GLN A 89 -34.83 -6.06 27.65
C GLN A 89 -33.39 -6.08 28.19
N ASP A 90 -33.14 -6.86 29.23
CA ASP A 90 -31.81 -7.01 29.83
C ASP A 90 -30.82 -7.62 28.82
N ALA A 91 -31.22 -8.65 28.11
CA ALA A 91 -30.39 -9.25 27.07
C ALA A 91 -30.06 -8.26 25.94
N ALA A 92 -31.05 -7.45 25.52
CA ALA A 92 -30.84 -6.43 24.50
C ALA A 92 -29.88 -5.33 24.97
N GLN A 93 -30.02 -4.85 26.22
CA GLN A 93 -29.11 -3.83 26.78
C GLN A 93 -27.69 -4.37 26.92
N LYS A 94 -27.53 -5.60 27.44
CA LYS A 94 -26.22 -6.24 27.58
C LYS A 94 -25.57 -6.45 26.20
N PHE A 95 -26.32 -6.90 25.21
CA PHE A 95 -25.81 -7.06 23.84
C PHE A 95 -25.37 -5.75 23.24
N GLN A 96 -26.12 -4.67 23.42
CA GLN A 96 -25.77 -3.33 22.95
C GLN A 96 -24.48 -2.82 23.60
N SER A 97 -24.31 -3.00 24.91
CA SER A 97 -23.10 -2.64 25.64
C SER A 97 -21.88 -3.41 25.09
N LEU A 98 -22.03 -4.73 24.89
CA LEU A 98 -20.96 -5.56 24.32
C LEU A 98 -20.57 -5.14 22.90
N GLN A 99 -21.54 -4.71 22.07
CA GLN A 99 -21.24 -4.20 20.74
C GLN A 99 -20.42 -2.89 20.79
N GLN A 100 -20.69 -2.03 21.78
CA GLN A 100 -19.91 -0.80 21.99
C GLN A 100 -18.47 -1.13 22.42
N ASP A 101 -18.31 -2.05 23.39
CA ASP A 101 -17.00 -2.52 23.84
C ASP A 101 -16.20 -3.15 22.68
N ILE A 102 -16.83 -4.03 21.90
CA ILE A 102 -16.21 -4.66 20.73
C ILE A 102 -15.74 -3.62 19.71
N ASN A 103 -16.57 -2.61 19.43
CA ASN A 103 -16.18 -1.55 18.48
C ASN A 103 -15.01 -0.71 19.03
N PHE A 104 -15.02 -0.38 20.30
CA PHE A 104 -13.91 0.32 20.95
C PHE A 104 -12.60 -0.48 20.89
N LEU A 105 -12.63 -1.78 21.21
CA LEU A 105 -11.46 -2.64 21.20
C LEU A 105 -10.91 -2.85 19.77
N ARG A 106 -11.79 -2.95 18.77
CA ARG A 106 -11.38 -2.98 17.35
C ARG A 106 -10.71 -1.68 16.93
N GLU A 107 -11.24 -0.55 17.34
CA GLU A 107 -10.64 0.75 17.06
C GLU A 107 -9.25 0.85 17.72
N LYS A 108 -9.12 0.38 18.96
CA LYS A 108 -7.83 0.35 19.68
C LYS A 108 -6.79 -0.52 18.97
N THR A 109 -7.16 -1.71 18.47
CA THR A 109 -6.24 -2.54 17.67
C THR A 109 -5.84 -1.87 16.36
N ASN A 110 -6.78 -1.21 15.68
CA ASN A 110 -6.48 -0.43 14.48
C ASN A 110 -5.54 0.74 14.77
N GLN A 111 -5.71 1.42 15.91
CA GLN A 111 -4.83 2.52 16.31
C GLN A 111 -3.39 2.02 16.55
N PHE A 112 -3.19 0.92 17.27
CA PHE A 112 -1.87 0.33 17.45
C PHE A 112 -1.20 0.02 16.10
N ARG A 113 -1.92 -0.67 15.23
CA ARG A 113 -1.40 -1.03 13.91
C ARG A 113 -1.04 0.19 13.08
N ASN A 114 -1.94 1.19 13.03
CA ASN A 114 -1.72 2.41 12.26
C ASN A 114 -0.53 3.21 12.81
N GLN A 115 -0.36 3.26 14.13
CA GLN A 115 0.77 3.93 14.78
C GLN A 115 2.09 3.23 14.43
N THR A 116 2.14 1.90 14.49
CA THR A 116 3.32 1.12 14.08
C THR A 116 3.67 1.36 12.61
N LEU A 117 2.68 1.29 11.71
CA LEU A 117 2.90 1.55 10.29
C LEU A 117 3.33 2.99 9.99
N GLN A 118 2.84 3.96 10.76
CA GLN A 118 3.26 5.35 10.63
C GLN A 118 4.72 5.56 11.05
N LEU A 119 5.13 4.99 12.19
CA LEU A 119 6.51 5.03 12.66
C LEU A 119 7.45 4.37 11.65
N LEU A 120 7.11 3.17 11.21
CA LEU A 120 7.85 2.43 10.18
C LEU A 120 8.02 3.24 8.89
N SER A 121 6.93 3.90 8.42
CA SER A 121 7.00 4.75 7.23
C SER A 121 7.98 5.92 7.40
N GLN A 122 8.02 6.52 8.59
CA GLN A 122 8.94 7.63 8.88
C GLN A 122 10.39 7.14 8.93
N GLU A 123 10.65 6.02 9.58
CA GLU A 123 11.99 5.43 9.72
C GLU A 123 12.56 4.95 8.39
N GLN A 124 11.73 4.36 7.54
CA GLN A 124 12.16 3.82 6.26
C GLN A 124 12.11 4.82 5.09
N ALA A 125 11.58 6.04 5.30
CA ALA A 125 11.34 7.01 4.22
C ALA A 125 12.60 7.38 3.44
N GLU A 126 13.71 7.65 4.13
CA GLU A 126 14.97 8.05 3.50
C GLU A 126 15.55 6.90 2.66
N LYS A 127 15.61 5.69 3.24
CA LYS A 127 16.08 4.48 2.57
C LYS A 127 15.25 4.17 1.32
N PHE A 128 13.93 4.21 1.45
CA PHE A 128 13.00 4.02 0.35
C PHE A 128 13.25 5.01 -0.79
N GLN A 129 13.39 6.31 -0.48
CA GLN A 129 13.61 7.34 -1.49
C GLN A 129 14.94 7.14 -2.24
N VAL A 130 16.00 6.75 -1.53
CA VAL A 130 17.31 6.45 -2.14
C VAL A 130 17.19 5.28 -3.12
N ILE A 131 16.56 4.17 -2.67
CA ILE A 131 16.39 2.95 -3.48
C ILE A 131 15.55 3.22 -4.73
N VAL A 132 14.42 3.91 -4.58
CA VAL A 132 13.56 4.27 -5.73
C VAL A 132 14.34 5.14 -6.73
N THR A 133 15.13 6.10 -6.25
CA THR A 133 15.95 6.96 -7.11
C THR A 133 17.02 6.16 -7.86
N GLU A 134 17.66 5.21 -7.20
CA GLU A 134 18.66 4.31 -7.81
C GLU A 134 18.04 3.43 -8.90
N LEU A 135 16.87 2.84 -8.63
CA LEU A 135 16.15 2.02 -9.60
C LEU A 135 15.67 2.83 -10.82
N ILE A 136 15.15 4.05 -10.60
CA ILE A 136 14.79 4.97 -11.69
C ILE A 136 15.98 5.19 -12.63
N ARG A 137 17.16 5.47 -12.06
CA ARG A 137 18.38 5.69 -12.86
C ARG A 137 18.87 4.44 -13.56
N ALA A 138 18.93 3.33 -12.83
CA ALA A 138 19.45 2.06 -13.35
C ALA A 138 18.59 1.50 -14.49
N LYS A 139 17.28 1.67 -14.41
CA LYS A 139 16.32 1.21 -15.43
C LYS A 139 15.99 2.25 -16.48
N GLY A 140 16.47 3.50 -16.34
CA GLY A 140 16.15 4.59 -17.25
C GLY A 140 14.66 4.95 -17.27
N ILE A 141 13.98 4.82 -16.11
CA ILE A 141 12.55 5.13 -15.98
C ILE A 141 12.33 6.63 -16.19
N THR A 142 11.50 6.99 -17.17
CA THR A 142 11.16 8.37 -17.51
C THR A 142 9.86 8.84 -16.86
N LEU A 143 8.99 7.88 -16.48
CA LEU A 143 7.72 8.14 -15.78
C LEU A 143 7.45 7.02 -14.79
N LEU A 144 7.39 7.37 -13.50
CA LEU A 144 6.97 6.47 -12.43
C LEU A 144 5.58 6.88 -11.93
N ILE A 145 4.64 5.93 -11.95
CA ILE A 145 3.25 6.15 -11.57
C ILE A 145 2.95 5.41 -10.27
N ASN A 146 2.36 6.11 -9.32
CA ASN A 146 1.86 5.47 -8.10
C ASN A 146 0.64 4.59 -8.44
N SER A 147 0.76 3.29 -8.20
CA SER A 147 -0.30 2.29 -8.40
C SER A 147 -1.06 1.92 -7.13
N GLY A 148 -0.59 2.39 -5.96
CA GLY A 148 -1.19 2.12 -4.65
C GLY A 148 -2.09 3.23 -4.12
N GLY A 149 -2.71 2.96 -2.97
CA GLY A 149 -3.53 3.92 -2.23
C GLY A 149 -5.03 3.89 -2.56
N GLN A 150 -5.81 4.66 -1.78
CA GLN A 150 -7.28 4.67 -1.88
C GLN A 150 -7.82 5.38 -3.14
N GLN A 151 -7.04 6.27 -3.74
CA GLN A 151 -7.38 6.98 -4.97
C GLN A 151 -6.58 6.39 -6.13
N GLN A 152 -6.94 5.19 -6.55
CA GLN A 152 -6.32 4.56 -7.71
C GLN A 152 -6.74 5.31 -8.99
N MET A 153 -5.84 6.15 -9.49
CA MET A 153 -6.02 6.82 -10.79
C MET A 153 -5.63 5.89 -11.95
N LEU A 154 -4.87 4.83 -11.68
CA LEU A 154 -4.44 3.85 -12.65
C LEU A 154 -5.49 2.74 -12.77
N LEU A 155 -6.17 2.67 -13.91
CA LEU A 155 -7.22 1.68 -14.15
C LEU A 155 -6.66 0.30 -14.53
N HIS A 156 -5.52 0.28 -15.21
CA HIS A 156 -4.84 -0.94 -15.64
C HIS A 156 -3.37 -0.65 -15.98
N ALA A 157 -2.50 -1.54 -15.55
CA ALA A 157 -1.13 -1.66 -16.04
C ALA A 157 -0.78 -3.16 -16.13
N ASP A 158 0.02 -3.52 -17.12
CA ASP A 158 0.61 -4.86 -17.17
C ASP A 158 1.60 -5.04 -16.02
N GLN A 159 1.69 -6.23 -15.47
CA GLN A 159 2.57 -6.54 -14.33
C GLN A 159 4.06 -6.28 -14.65
N SER A 160 4.44 -6.30 -15.92
CA SER A 160 5.81 -5.99 -16.36
C SER A 160 6.24 -4.55 -16.09
N PHE A 161 5.30 -3.65 -15.85
CA PHE A 161 5.59 -2.26 -15.47
C PHE A 161 5.78 -2.08 -13.97
N ASP A 162 5.37 -3.06 -13.14
CA ASP A 162 5.39 -2.95 -11.69
C ASP A 162 6.78 -3.27 -11.13
N ILE A 163 7.39 -2.27 -10.50
CA ILE A 163 8.70 -2.42 -9.83
C ILE A 163 8.58 -2.57 -8.31
N THR A 164 7.38 -2.76 -7.77
CA THR A 164 7.15 -2.83 -6.32
C THR A 164 7.99 -3.92 -5.67
N GLN A 165 8.02 -5.12 -6.27
CA GLN A 165 8.81 -6.23 -5.72
C GLN A 165 10.33 -5.95 -5.76
N GLU A 166 10.82 -5.30 -6.81
CA GLU A 166 12.25 -4.93 -6.91
C GLU A 166 12.64 -3.90 -5.83
N VAL A 167 11.73 -2.98 -5.50
CA VAL A 167 11.94 -2.04 -4.38
C VAL A 167 11.97 -2.78 -3.05
N ILE A 168 11.06 -3.74 -2.81
CA ILE A 168 11.05 -4.57 -1.59
C ILE A 168 12.37 -5.33 -1.45
N ASP A 169 12.81 -5.99 -2.53
CA ASP A 169 14.04 -6.78 -2.52
C ASP A 169 15.26 -5.91 -2.23
N ALA A 170 15.37 -4.74 -2.88
CA ALA A 170 16.46 -3.80 -2.65
C ALA A 170 16.42 -3.18 -1.24
N MET A 171 15.24 -2.97 -0.67
CA MET A 171 15.11 -2.54 0.72
C MET A 171 15.57 -3.62 1.70
N ASN A 172 15.27 -4.87 1.45
CA ASN A 172 15.70 -5.99 2.28
C ASN A 172 17.21 -6.24 2.19
N GLU A 173 17.82 -6.11 1.01
CA GLU A 173 19.27 -6.29 0.81
C GLU A 173 20.13 -5.24 1.53
N LYS A 174 19.62 -4.01 1.73
CA LYS A 174 20.34 -2.94 2.43
C LYS A 174 20.09 -2.93 3.95
N GLU A 175 19.51 -3.98 4.52
CA GLU A 175 19.30 -4.13 5.97
C GLU A 175 20.56 -4.61 6.72
N ASP A 176 21.56 -5.04 5.99
CA ASP A 176 22.89 -5.40 6.49
C ASP A 176 23.81 -4.15 6.50
#